data_98d20e12b295358da97cb6c19f2a3953
#
_entry.id   98d20e12b295358da97cb6c19f2a3953
#
_cell.length_a   1.000
_cell.length_b   1.000
_cell.length_c   1.000
_cell.angle_alpha   90.00
_cell.angle_beta   90.00
_cell.angle_gamma   90.00
#
_symmetry.space_group_name_H-M   'P 1'
#
loop_
_entity.id
_entity.type
_entity.pdbx_description
1 polymer ?
#
loop_
_entity_poly.entity_id
_entity_poly.type
_entity_poly.pdbx_seq_one_letter_code
_entity_poly.pdbx_strand_id
1 'polypeptide(L)'
;MNRLVLALPVTAVGVSLLIFSFLTPSQGRSASKKPAPMQIIKGPALESATNNSAIIRWTTNTGSSLIERSVVHYGTDPKDLSRRAESPNRWNQNLPFMIHRVHVPNLTPRTTYYYTVESVRGDDTPLGGASNAIKQFTTQ
;
A
#
# COMPACT_ATOMS: atom_id res chain seq x y z
N MET A 1 30.18 72.04 -63.54
CA MET A 1 31.19 71.45 -62.62
C MET A 1 30.61 70.16 -62.01
N ASN A 2 30.99 69.08 -62.63
CA ASN A 2 30.47 67.74 -62.27
C ASN A 2 31.30 67.14 -61.09
N ARG A 3 30.62 66.77 -60.04
CA ARG A 3 31.23 65.89 -59.04
C ARG A 3 30.60 64.51 -59.16
N LEU A 4 31.38 63.58 -59.62
CA LEU A 4 31.10 62.18 -59.71
C LEU A 4 31.26 61.60 -58.31
N VAL A 5 30.20 61.07 -57.68
CA VAL A 5 30.27 60.37 -56.45
C VAL A 5 30.28 58.89 -56.80
N LEU A 6 31.42 58.25 -56.55
CA LEU A 6 31.64 56.85 -56.77
C LEU A 6 31.05 56.11 -55.57
N ALA A 7 29.98 55.33 -55.78
CA ALA A 7 29.43 54.44 -54.75
C ALA A 7 30.16 53.08 -54.76
N LEU A 8 30.75 52.71 -53.63
CA LEU A 8 31.37 51.39 -53.41
C LEU A 8 30.28 50.40 -52.98
N PRO A 9 30.32 49.20 -53.49
CA PRO A 9 29.37 48.14 -53.02
C PRO A 9 29.79 47.64 -51.68
N VAL A 10 28.85 47.68 -50.75
CA VAL A 10 28.96 47.00 -49.46
C VAL A 10 28.69 45.51 -49.66
N THR A 11 29.72 44.69 -49.56
CA THR A 11 29.60 43.27 -49.55
C THR A 11 29.02 42.82 -48.17
N ALA A 12 27.79 42.38 -48.17
CA ALA A 12 27.17 41.78 -47.00
C ALA A 12 27.80 40.41 -46.73
N VAL A 13 28.60 40.33 -45.66
CA VAL A 13 29.08 39.07 -45.13
C VAL A 13 27.90 38.41 -44.40
N GLY A 14 27.32 37.38 -45.02
CA GLY A 14 26.29 36.56 -44.41
C GLY A 14 26.87 35.74 -43.25
N VAL A 15 26.57 36.18 -42.04
CA VAL A 15 26.80 35.33 -40.85
C VAL A 15 25.73 34.26 -40.82
N SER A 16 26.09 33.08 -41.26
CA SER A 16 25.25 31.89 -41.16
C SER A 16 25.20 31.41 -39.69
N LEU A 17 24.13 31.80 -39.00
CA LEU A 17 23.88 31.35 -37.63
C LEU A 17 23.41 29.88 -37.67
N LEU A 18 24.35 28.94 -37.48
CA LEU A 18 23.99 27.54 -37.27
C LEU A 18 23.30 27.41 -35.91
N ILE A 19 21.99 27.34 -35.96
CA ILE A 19 21.18 27.00 -34.77
C ILE A 19 21.36 25.50 -34.53
N PHE A 20 22.27 25.16 -33.63
CA PHE A 20 22.32 23.81 -33.05
C PHE A 20 21.09 23.64 -32.17
N SER A 21 20.07 23.03 -32.71
CA SER A 21 18.96 22.48 -31.89
C SER A 21 19.49 21.36 -31.07
N PHE A 22 19.84 21.63 -29.82
CA PHE A 22 20.05 20.59 -28.83
C PHE A 22 18.69 19.87 -28.60
N LEU A 23 18.48 18.74 -29.26
CA LEU A 23 17.48 17.77 -28.83
C LEU A 23 17.90 17.31 -27.45
N THR A 24 17.37 17.94 -26.42
CA THR A 24 17.39 17.36 -25.08
C THR A 24 16.58 16.07 -25.14
N PRO A 25 17.17 14.88 -24.84
CA PRO A 25 16.35 13.69 -24.69
C PRO A 25 15.36 14.00 -23.57
N SER A 26 14.07 13.98 -23.89
CA SER A 26 13.03 14.01 -22.88
C SER A 26 13.27 12.79 -21.98
N GLN A 27 13.81 13.04 -20.82
CA GLN A 27 13.87 12.03 -19.75
C GLN A 27 12.44 11.61 -19.52
N GLY A 28 12.08 10.45 -20.09
CA GLY A 28 10.81 9.82 -19.84
C GLY A 28 10.65 9.74 -18.33
N ARG A 29 9.75 10.55 -17.76
CA ARG A 29 9.31 10.39 -16.39
C ARG A 29 8.84 8.95 -16.30
N SER A 30 9.65 8.12 -15.67
CA SER A 30 9.25 6.78 -15.27
C SER A 30 7.95 6.97 -14.51
N ALA A 31 6.84 6.56 -15.10
CA ALA A 31 5.54 6.64 -14.47
C ALA A 31 5.70 5.86 -13.16
N SER A 32 5.65 6.55 -12.04
CA SER A 32 5.68 5.97 -10.72
C SER A 32 4.56 4.94 -10.69
N LYS A 33 4.92 3.66 -10.77
CA LYS A 33 3.96 2.56 -10.73
C LYS A 33 3.22 2.68 -9.42
N LYS A 34 1.92 3.03 -9.48
CA LYS A 34 1.06 3.10 -8.30
C LYS A 34 1.27 1.81 -7.50
N PRO A 35 1.57 1.90 -6.19
CA PRO A 35 1.74 0.71 -5.37
C PRO A 35 0.54 -0.22 -5.52
N ALA A 36 0.79 -1.51 -5.66
CA ALA A 36 -0.28 -2.49 -5.72
C ALA A 36 -1.11 -2.42 -4.42
N PRO A 37 -2.44 -2.56 -4.51
CA PRO A 37 -3.27 -2.57 -3.31
C PRO A 37 -2.85 -3.75 -2.42
N MET A 38 -2.96 -3.53 -1.11
CA MET A 38 -2.71 -4.60 -0.14
C MET A 38 -3.78 -5.68 -0.29
N GLN A 39 -3.33 -6.93 -0.27
CA GLN A 39 -4.18 -8.10 -0.40
C GLN A 39 -3.75 -9.19 0.58
N ILE A 40 -4.71 -9.95 1.10
CA ILE A 40 -4.42 -11.17 1.83
C ILE A 40 -3.94 -12.21 0.82
N ILE A 41 -2.72 -12.73 1.03
CA ILE A 41 -2.13 -13.78 0.20
C ILE A 41 -2.15 -15.14 0.88
N LYS A 42 -2.40 -15.19 2.21
CA LYS A 42 -2.58 -16.41 2.98
C LYS A 42 -3.46 -16.17 4.21
N GLY A 43 -4.39 -17.07 4.49
CA GLY A 43 -5.34 -16.97 5.59
C GLY A 43 -6.57 -16.11 5.24
N PRO A 44 -7.28 -15.53 6.24
CA PRO A 44 -7.07 -15.68 7.68
C PRO A 44 -7.36 -17.11 8.18
N ALA A 45 -6.65 -17.52 9.22
CA ALA A 45 -6.81 -18.82 9.83
C ALA A 45 -6.61 -18.77 11.36
N LEU A 46 -7.26 -19.68 12.08
CA LEU A 46 -6.97 -19.92 13.47
C LEU A 46 -5.57 -20.56 13.57
N GLU A 47 -4.67 -19.96 14.34
CA GLU A 47 -3.36 -20.54 14.68
C GLU A 47 -3.47 -21.40 15.92
N SER A 48 -4.17 -20.93 16.96
CA SER A 48 -4.45 -21.68 18.18
C SER A 48 -5.68 -21.14 18.88
N ALA A 49 -6.34 -21.99 19.65
CA ALA A 49 -7.41 -21.61 20.58
C ALA A 49 -7.22 -22.33 21.91
N THR A 50 -7.56 -21.64 22.98
CA THR A 50 -7.68 -22.15 24.34
C THR A 50 -9.14 -22.05 24.78
N ASN A 51 -9.41 -22.30 26.07
CA ASN A 51 -10.73 -22.08 26.63
C ASN A 51 -11.16 -20.61 26.71
N ASN A 52 -10.21 -19.65 26.71
CA ASN A 52 -10.51 -18.24 26.93
C ASN A 52 -9.81 -17.28 25.97
N SER A 53 -9.07 -17.79 24.97
CA SER A 53 -8.37 -16.96 24.00
C SER A 53 -8.17 -17.68 22.67
N ALA A 54 -7.84 -16.92 21.64
CA ALA A 54 -7.46 -17.43 20.33
C ALA A 54 -6.36 -16.56 19.70
N ILE A 55 -5.59 -17.14 18.79
CA ILE A 55 -4.64 -16.42 17.93
C ILE A 55 -5.09 -16.60 16.48
N ILE A 56 -5.38 -15.48 15.84
CA ILE A 56 -5.71 -15.41 14.41
C ILE A 56 -4.48 -14.93 13.64
N ARG A 57 -4.18 -15.62 12.53
CA ARG A 57 -3.02 -15.32 11.68
C ARG A 57 -3.42 -15.18 10.22
N TRP A 58 -2.82 -14.21 9.54
CA TRP A 58 -2.89 -14.08 8.09
C TRP A 58 -1.61 -13.44 7.54
N THR A 59 -1.48 -13.41 6.22
CA THR A 59 -0.34 -12.79 5.53
C THR A 59 -0.86 -11.90 4.42
N THR A 60 -0.32 -10.69 4.32
CA THR A 60 -0.57 -9.79 3.21
C THR A 60 0.68 -9.58 2.36
N ASN A 61 0.50 -9.20 1.08
CA ASN A 61 1.57 -8.59 0.34
C ASN A 61 1.92 -7.23 0.98
N THR A 62 3.17 -6.76 0.80
CA THR A 62 3.60 -5.45 1.30
C THR A 62 3.12 -4.34 0.38
N GLY A 63 1.82 -4.07 0.36
CA GLY A 63 1.26 -2.97 -0.43
C GLY A 63 1.52 -1.58 0.15
N SER A 64 1.80 -1.48 1.45
CA SER A 64 2.03 -0.20 2.13
C SER A 64 2.88 -0.38 3.37
N SER A 65 3.88 0.47 3.52
CA SER A 65 4.69 0.60 4.73
C SER A 65 3.95 1.28 5.90
N LEU A 66 2.66 1.53 5.74
CA LEU A 66 1.86 2.35 6.66
C LEU A 66 0.90 1.53 7.52
N ILE A 67 1.00 0.20 7.53
CA ILE A 67 0.20 -0.62 8.43
C ILE A 67 0.72 -0.43 9.85
N GLU A 68 -0.11 0.08 10.71
CA GLU A 68 0.24 0.26 12.11
C GLU A 68 -0.41 -0.80 13.00
N ARG A 69 -1.59 -1.30 12.61
CA ARG A 69 -2.33 -2.29 13.40
C ARG A 69 -2.96 -3.37 12.53
N SER A 70 -2.97 -4.57 13.07
CA SER A 70 -3.75 -5.71 12.60
C SER A 70 -4.98 -5.82 13.49
N VAL A 71 -6.16 -5.92 12.89
CA VAL A 71 -7.44 -5.94 13.60
C VAL A 71 -8.21 -7.22 13.29
N VAL A 72 -8.83 -7.78 14.31
CA VAL A 72 -9.81 -8.86 14.20
C VAL A 72 -11.12 -8.34 14.75
N HIS A 73 -12.15 -8.32 13.91
CA HIS A 73 -13.53 -8.10 14.31
C HIS A 73 -14.17 -9.45 14.58
N TYR A 74 -14.84 -9.61 15.71
CA TYR A 74 -15.38 -10.91 16.09
C TYR A 74 -16.64 -10.80 16.92
N GLY A 75 -17.40 -11.89 16.97
CA GLY A 75 -18.63 -12.01 17.74
C GLY A 75 -19.12 -13.46 17.77
N THR A 76 -20.17 -13.72 18.53
CA THR A 76 -20.84 -15.03 18.57
C THR A 76 -21.98 -15.14 17.53
N ASP A 77 -22.34 -14.04 16.90
CA ASP A 77 -23.28 -13.97 15.77
C ASP A 77 -22.49 -13.52 14.52
N PRO A 78 -22.59 -14.25 13.39
CA PRO A 78 -21.93 -13.83 12.15
C PRO A 78 -22.44 -12.50 11.58
N LYS A 79 -23.60 -12.03 12.02
CA LYS A 79 -24.17 -10.72 11.65
C LYS A 79 -23.72 -9.59 12.56
N ASP A 80 -23.14 -9.91 13.71
CA ASP A 80 -22.64 -8.93 14.69
C ASP A 80 -21.20 -9.25 15.11
N LEU A 81 -20.24 -8.63 14.42
CA LEU A 81 -18.82 -8.69 14.70
C LEU A 81 -18.33 -7.40 15.37
N SER A 82 -19.11 -6.88 16.32
CA SER A 82 -18.84 -5.58 16.96
C SER A 82 -17.66 -5.59 17.93
N ARG A 83 -17.22 -6.76 18.40
CA ARG A 83 -16.03 -6.89 19.26
C ARG A 83 -14.76 -6.78 18.43
N ARG A 84 -13.73 -6.17 19.02
CA ARG A 84 -12.46 -5.89 18.34
C ARG A 84 -11.29 -6.34 19.21
N ALA A 85 -10.33 -7.01 18.58
CA ALA A 85 -9.01 -7.25 19.09
C ALA A 85 -7.97 -6.76 18.10
N GLU A 86 -6.86 -6.23 18.59
CA GLU A 86 -5.83 -5.65 17.74
C GLU A 86 -4.42 -5.96 18.22
N SER A 87 -3.47 -5.89 17.31
CA SER A 87 -2.06 -6.02 17.59
C SER A 87 -1.28 -4.99 16.80
N PRO A 88 -0.31 -4.30 17.41
CA PRO A 88 0.59 -3.44 16.66
C PRO A 88 1.39 -4.25 15.65
N ASN A 89 1.57 -3.72 14.48
CA ASN A 89 2.38 -4.35 13.45
C ASN A 89 3.86 -4.00 13.62
N ARG A 90 4.71 -5.01 13.53
CA ARG A 90 6.15 -4.83 13.38
C ARG A 90 6.52 -5.17 11.94
N TRP A 91 6.68 -4.13 11.14
CA TRP A 91 7.06 -4.30 9.75
C TRP A 91 8.55 -4.65 9.63
N ASN A 92 8.85 -5.69 8.86
CA ASN A 92 10.20 -6.01 8.44
C ASN A 92 10.41 -5.58 6.99
N GLN A 93 11.18 -4.52 6.78
CA GLN A 93 11.44 -3.91 5.46
C GLN A 93 12.07 -4.87 4.43
N ASN A 94 12.61 -5.98 4.90
CA ASN A 94 13.34 -6.93 4.05
C ASN A 94 12.45 -8.04 3.47
N LEU A 95 11.15 -8.06 3.83
CA LEU A 95 10.24 -9.09 3.37
C LEU A 95 9.21 -8.53 2.38
N PRO A 96 8.91 -9.26 1.29
CA PRO A 96 7.88 -8.86 0.33
C PRO A 96 6.45 -9.17 0.82
N PHE A 97 6.29 -9.54 2.08
CA PHE A 97 5.01 -9.86 2.72
C PHE A 97 5.04 -9.48 4.19
N MET A 98 3.86 -9.33 4.80
CA MET A 98 3.70 -9.10 6.23
C MET A 98 2.87 -10.22 6.85
N ILE A 99 3.34 -10.74 7.99
CA ILE A 99 2.62 -11.73 8.80
C ILE A 99 1.92 -10.97 9.92
N HIS A 100 0.61 -11.15 9.99
CA HIS A 100 -0.25 -10.61 11.01
C HIS A 100 -0.59 -11.71 12.01
N ARG A 101 -0.53 -11.39 13.30
CA ARG A 101 -0.94 -12.26 14.42
C ARG A 101 -1.66 -11.41 15.46
N VAL A 102 -2.91 -11.73 15.70
CA VAL A 102 -3.73 -11.03 16.69
C VAL A 102 -4.18 -11.99 17.75
N HIS A 103 -3.89 -11.66 18.99
CA HIS A 103 -4.40 -12.36 20.17
C HIS A 103 -5.78 -11.81 20.51
N VAL A 104 -6.77 -12.69 20.55
CA VAL A 104 -8.16 -12.40 20.91
C VAL A 104 -8.40 -12.94 22.32
N PRO A 105 -8.41 -12.11 23.35
CA PRO A 105 -8.57 -12.53 24.74
C PRO A 105 -10.03 -12.54 25.20
N ASN A 106 -10.25 -12.98 26.42
CA ASN A 106 -11.53 -12.90 27.16
C ASN A 106 -12.69 -13.58 26.42
N LEU A 107 -12.41 -14.73 25.86
CA LEU A 107 -13.42 -15.58 25.21
C LEU A 107 -14.09 -16.50 26.23
N THR A 108 -15.31 -16.92 25.93
CA THR A 108 -16.06 -17.89 26.69
C THR A 108 -15.65 -19.30 26.25
N PRO A 109 -15.44 -20.26 27.16
CA PRO A 109 -15.15 -21.65 26.81
C PRO A 109 -16.27 -22.29 25.99
N ARG A 110 -15.91 -23.27 25.16
CA ARG A 110 -16.82 -24.07 24.33
C ARG A 110 -17.82 -23.26 23.52
N THR A 111 -17.37 -22.09 23.04
CA THR A 111 -18.19 -21.14 22.33
C THR A 111 -17.65 -20.93 20.92
N THR A 112 -18.52 -20.96 19.92
CA THR A 112 -18.18 -20.63 18.54
C THR A 112 -18.16 -19.12 18.33
N TYR A 113 -17.07 -18.64 17.77
CA TYR A 113 -16.86 -17.24 17.38
C TYR A 113 -16.70 -17.13 15.88
N TYR A 114 -17.30 -16.09 15.32
CA TYR A 114 -17.16 -15.67 13.93
C TYR A 114 -16.22 -14.47 13.87
N TYR A 115 -15.43 -14.35 12.82
CA TYR A 115 -14.48 -13.26 12.70
C TYR A 115 -14.16 -12.87 11.27
N THR A 116 -13.75 -11.62 11.12
CA THR A 116 -13.07 -11.07 9.94
C THR A 116 -11.79 -10.39 10.36
N VAL A 117 -10.91 -10.09 9.41
CA VAL A 117 -9.63 -9.43 9.68
C VAL A 117 -9.48 -8.18 8.81
N GLU A 118 -8.70 -7.25 9.31
CA GLU A 118 -8.45 -5.97 8.65
C GLU A 118 -7.04 -5.46 9.00
N SER A 119 -6.47 -4.67 8.10
CA SER A 119 -5.23 -3.93 8.33
C SER A 119 -5.52 -2.44 8.28
N VAL A 120 -5.15 -1.71 9.31
CA VAL A 120 -5.48 -0.29 9.45
C VAL A 120 -4.24 0.56 9.71
N ARG A 121 -4.35 1.84 9.36
CA ARG A 121 -3.42 2.89 9.74
C ARG A 121 -3.69 3.34 11.18
N GLY A 122 -2.82 4.17 11.75
CA GLY A 122 -2.96 4.72 13.09
C GLY A 122 -4.24 5.52 13.33
N ASP A 123 -4.80 6.11 12.29
CA ASP A 123 -6.07 6.85 12.30
C ASP A 123 -7.32 5.96 12.00
N ASP A 124 -7.18 4.65 12.11
CA ASP A 124 -8.20 3.66 11.77
C ASP A 124 -8.61 3.61 10.28
N THR A 125 -7.88 4.28 9.40
CA THR A 125 -8.13 4.20 7.95
C THR A 125 -7.82 2.80 7.43
N PRO A 126 -8.78 2.08 6.81
CA PRO A 126 -8.53 0.79 6.19
C PRO A 126 -7.49 0.89 5.06
N LEU A 127 -6.52 0.00 5.06
CA LEU A 127 -5.45 -0.04 4.06
C LEU A 127 -5.64 -1.11 2.99
N GLY A 128 -6.72 -1.87 3.05
CA GLY A 128 -6.92 -3.08 2.30
C GLY A 128 -6.44 -4.31 3.07
N GLY A 129 -6.43 -5.46 2.41
CA GLY A 129 -6.11 -6.72 3.10
C GLY A 129 -7.19 -7.12 4.11
N ALA A 130 -8.39 -6.56 3.98
CA ALA A 130 -9.55 -7.02 4.73
C ALA A 130 -10.09 -8.32 4.14
N SER A 131 -10.53 -9.22 5.00
CA SER A 131 -11.27 -10.41 4.58
C SER A 131 -12.77 -10.13 4.68
N ASN A 132 -13.45 -10.11 3.55
CA ASN A 132 -14.91 -10.06 3.53
C ASN A 132 -15.53 -11.43 3.85
N ALA A 133 -14.73 -12.50 3.84
CA ALA A 133 -15.19 -13.83 4.19
C ALA A 133 -15.18 -14.01 5.71
N ILE A 134 -16.35 -14.22 6.29
CA ILE A 134 -16.50 -14.56 7.69
C ILE A 134 -15.95 -15.98 7.91
N LYS A 135 -15.04 -16.10 8.87
CA LYS A 135 -14.48 -17.36 9.35
C LYS A 135 -15.02 -17.66 10.74
N GLN A 136 -14.84 -18.89 11.19
CA GLN A 136 -15.26 -19.28 12.55
C GLN A 136 -14.20 -20.16 13.22
N PHE A 137 -14.22 -20.17 14.55
CA PHE A 137 -13.50 -21.10 15.40
C PHE A 137 -14.31 -21.38 16.66
N THR A 138 -13.98 -22.44 17.38
CA THR A 138 -14.59 -22.77 18.67
C THR A 138 -13.49 -22.84 19.73
N THR A 139 -13.72 -22.21 20.88
CA THR A 139 -12.85 -22.28 22.05
C THR A 139 -12.94 -23.69 22.69
N GLN A 140 -11.89 -24.08 23.40
CA GLN A 140 -11.83 -25.35 24.13
C GLN A 140 -12.71 -25.35 25.36
#